data_10217e6df48f30e782510a5338733326
#
_entry.id   10217e6df48f30e782510a5338733326
#
_cell.length_a   1.000
_cell.length_b   1.000
_cell.length_c   1.000
_cell.angle_alpha   90.00
_cell.angle_beta   90.00
_cell.angle_gamma   90.00
#
_symmetry.space_group_name_H-M   'P 1'
#
loop_
_entity.id
_entity.type
_entity.pdbx_description
1 polymer ?
#
loop_
_entity_poly.entity_id
_entity_poly.type
_entity_poly.pdbx_seq_one_letter_code
_entity_poly.pdbx_strand_id
1 'polypeptide(L)'
;SENQISKISYLEKMGIKVKSMYIVGLPSDTKKTYQKTFKYAQKINSTYAQFNVFTPYPGTPVFNEYKNKISAKTYEEFTQCKLVFNHDNLTSDDIASMLDDSYKNYYSNPKWIFKFLSFKLKFLTSSF
;
A
#
# COMPACT_ATOMS: atom_id res chain seq x y z
N SER A 1 -1.73 -16.93 -2.38
CA SER A 1 -0.69 -16.19 -1.66
C SER A 1 0.73 -16.57 -2.10
N GLU A 2 1.22 -17.80 -1.98
CA GLU A 2 2.55 -18.20 -2.50
C GLU A 2 2.61 -18.09 -4.02
N ASN A 3 1.52 -18.37 -4.71
CA ASN A 3 1.38 -18.21 -6.15
C ASN A 3 1.56 -16.74 -6.60
N GLN A 4 1.10 -15.75 -5.83
CA GLN A 4 1.30 -14.33 -6.17
C GLN A 4 2.77 -13.91 -6.04
N ILE A 5 3.44 -14.36 -4.97
CA ILE A 5 4.86 -14.06 -4.74
C ILE A 5 5.72 -14.61 -5.87
N SER A 6 5.49 -15.86 -6.26
CA SER A 6 6.24 -16.51 -7.33
C SER A 6 6.01 -15.84 -8.69
N LYS A 7 4.77 -15.47 -9.02
CA LYS A 7 4.43 -14.76 -10.26
C LYS A 7 5.08 -13.37 -10.33
N ILE A 8 5.01 -12.60 -9.24
CA ILE A 8 5.64 -11.27 -9.20
C ILE A 8 7.16 -11.40 -9.34
N SER A 9 7.78 -12.34 -8.60
CA SER A 9 9.21 -12.60 -8.71
C SER A 9 9.62 -13.02 -10.13
N TYR A 10 8.80 -13.82 -10.81
CA TYR A 10 9.04 -14.24 -12.19
C TYR A 10 9.00 -13.05 -13.15
N LEU A 11 7.96 -12.20 -13.06
CA LEU A 11 7.84 -11.00 -13.90
C LEU A 11 9.03 -10.06 -13.72
N GLU A 12 9.45 -9.86 -12.48
CA GLU A 12 10.56 -8.98 -12.18
C GLU A 12 11.91 -9.53 -12.64
N LYS A 13 12.10 -10.86 -12.62
CA LYS A 13 13.27 -11.52 -13.24
C LYS A 13 13.34 -11.31 -14.74
N MET A 14 12.19 -11.19 -15.40
CA MET A 14 12.08 -10.84 -16.84
C MET A 14 12.32 -9.35 -17.13
N GLY A 15 12.58 -8.53 -16.12
CA GLY A 15 12.80 -7.09 -16.29
C GLY A 15 11.54 -6.22 -16.17
N ILE A 16 10.39 -6.81 -15.85
CA ILE A 16 9.14 -6.07 -15.66
C ILE A 16 9.09 -5.49 -14.25
N LYS A 17 8.95 -4.17 -14.14
CA LYS A 17 8.77 -3.50 -12.85
C LYS A 17 7.33 -3.65 -12.38
N VAL A 18 7.14 -4.33 -11.26
CA VAL A 18 5.81 -4.55 -10.68
C VAL A 18 5.53 -3.51 -9.59
N LYS A 19 4.35 -2.88 -9.67
CA LYS A 19 3.80 -2.05 -8.61
C LYS A 19 2.68 -2.81 -7.91
N SER A 20 2.87 -3.12 -6.63
CA SER A 20 1.83 -3.71 -5.78
C SER A 20 1.11 -2.62 -5.00
N MET A 21 -0.21 -2.71 -4.97
CA MET A 21 -1.05 -1.75 -4.25
C MET A 21 -1.72 -2.45 -3.06
N TYR A 22 -1.69 -1.80 -1.90
CA TYR A 22 -2.25 -2.29 -0.65
C TYR A 22 -3.27 -1.28 -0.12
N ILE A 23 -4.41 -1.76 0.33
CA ILE A 23 -5.42 -0.93 0.98
C ILE A 23 -5.30 -1.14 2.49
N VAL A 24 -5.29 -0.06 3.24
CA VAL A 24 -5.25 -0.01 4.70
C VAL A 24 -6.41 0.81 5.22
N GLY A 25 -6.79 0.60 6.49
CA GLY A 25 -7.91 1.33 7.08
C GLY A 25 -9.26 0.88 6.55
N LEU A 26 -9.39 -0.40 6.15
CA LEU A 26 -10.69 -1.02 5.93
C LEU A 26 -11.51 -0.95 7.23
N PRO A 27 -12.85 -0.85 7.19
CA PRO A 27 -13.68 -0.68 8.39
C PRO A 27 -13.43 -1.68 9.52
N SER A 28 -13.04 -2.90 9.17
CA SER A 28 -12.69 -3.96 10.13
C SER A 28 -11.22 -3.97 10.54
N ASP A 29 -10.40 -3.08 9.98
CA ASP A 29 -8.98 -3.07 10.28
C ASP A 29 -8.68 -2.65 11.71
N THR A 30 -7.59 -3.19 12.20
CA THR A 30 -6.95 -2.89 13.48
C THR A 30 -5.45 -2.71 13.24
N LYS A 31 -4.72 -2.21 14.22
CA LYS A 31 -3.25 -2.17 14.16
C LYS A 31 -2.63 -3.54 13.84
N LYS A 32 -3.26 -4.62 14.33
CA LYS A 32 -2.79 -6.00 14.09
C LYS A 32 -3.02 -6.46 12.64
N THR A 33 -4.18 -6.14 12.03
CA THR A 33 -4.45 -6.50 10.63
C THR A 33 -3.57 -5.70 9.69
N TYR A 34 -3.37 -4.41 9.97
CA TYR A 34 -2.41 -3.60 9.25
C TYR A 34 -0.99 -4.20 9.25
N GLN A 35 -0.48 -4.61 10.42
CA GLN A 35 0.83 -5.25 10.51
C GLN A 35 0.94 -6.53 9.66
N LYS A 36 -0.14 -7.31 9.56
CA LYS A 36 -0.18 -8.49 8.68
C LYS A 36 -0.08 -8.08 7.20
N THR A 37 -0.83 -7.05 6.80
CA THR A 37 -0.79 -6.52 5.43
C THR A 37 0.62 -6.00 5.11
N PHE A 38 1.24 -5.26 6.01
CA PHE A 38 2.59 -4.75 5.82
C PHE A 38 3.65 -5.87 5.72
N LYS A 39 3.60 -6.87 6.61
CA LYS A 39 4.47 -8.05 6.52
C LYS A 39 4.29 -8.81 5.20
N TYR A 40 3.06 -8.88 4.71
CA TYR A 40 2.78 -9.49 3.41
C TYR A 40 3.39 -8.67 2.27
N ALA A 41 3.28 -7.35 2.31
CA ALA A 41 3.93 -6.46 1.36
C ALA A 41 5.46 -6.65 1.34
N GLN A 42 6.09 -6.73 2.50
CA GLN A 42 7.53 -7.01 2.61
C GLN A 42 7.91 -8.40 2.08
N LYS A 43 7.04 -9.40 2.26
CA LYS A 43 7.25 -10.76 1.72
C LYS A 43 7.18 -10.78 0.20
N ILE A 44 6.22 -10.05 -0.40
CA ILE A 44 6.12 -9.87 -1.85
C ILE A 44 7.34 -9.14 -2.39
N ASN A 45 7.77 -8.09 -1.72
CA ASN A 45 8.95 -7.31 -2.07
C ASN A 45 8.96 -6.87 -3.55
N SER A 46 7.82 -6.35 -4.05
CA SER A 46 7.72 -5.82 -5.42
C SER A 46 8.61 -4.59 -5.63
N THR A 47 8.93 -4.26 -6.89
CA THR A 47 9.76 -3.09 -7.24
C THR A 47 9.17 -1.80 -6.66
N TYR A 48 7.85 -1.65 -6.73
CA TYR A 48 7.12 -0.54 -6.11
C TYR A 48 5.99 -1.06 -5.24
N ALA A 49 5.81 -0.44 -4.07
CA ALA A 49 4.66 -0.63 -3.21
C ALA A 49 3.93 0.68 -3.01
N GLN A 50 2.61 0.66 -3.09
CA GLN A 50 1.76 1.79 -2.76
C GLN A 50 0.77 1.37 -1.68
N PHE A 51 0.69 2.18 -0.63
CA PHE A 51 -0.26 2.00 0.45
C PHE A 51 -1.31 3.10 0.35
N ASN A 52 -2.57 2.70 0.19
CA ASN A 52 -3.70 3.61 0.03
C ASN A 52 -4.66 3.43 1.19
N VAL A 53 -5.22 4.52 1.68
CA VAL A 53 -6.28 4.47 2.70
C VAL A 53 -7.59 4.12 2.03
N PHE A 54 -8.35 3.21 2.64
CA PHE A 54 -9.72 2.92 2.22
C PHE A 54 -10.55 4.20 2.20
N THR A 55 -11.08 4.54 1.04
CA THR A 55 -11.80 5.79 0.81
C THR A 55 -13.14 5.48 0.14
N PRO A 56 -14.28 5.57 0.86
CA PRO A 56 -15.60 5.46 0.27
C PRO A 56 -15.91 6.70 -0.56
N TYR A 57 -15.69 6.62 -1.86
CA TYR A 57 -15.91 7.75 -2.78
C TYR A 57 -17.39 8.05 -2.99
N PRO A 58 -17.80 9.34 -2.98
CA PRO A 58 -19.15 9.75 -3.34
C PRO A 58 -19.62 9.16 -4.66
N GLY A 59 -20.86 8.71 -4.71
CA GLY A 59 -21.45 8.04 -5.89
C GLY A 59 -21.24 6.52 -5.92
N THR A 60 -20.50 5.94 -4.97
CA THR A 60 -20.34 4.48 -4.87
C THR A 60 -21.33 3.86 -3.87
N PRO A 61 -21.71 2.57 -4.02
CA PRO A 61 -22.52 1.87 -3.02
C PRO A 61 -21.91 1.93 -1.62
N VAL A 62 -20.61 1.76 -1.52
CA VAL A 62 -19.85 1.84 -0.27
C VAL A 62 -19.98 3.20 0.41
N PHE A 63 -19.99 4.30 -0.35
CA PHE A 63 -20.23 5.63 0.23
C PHE A 63 -21.59 5.69 0.93
N ASN A 64 -22.64 5.11 0.35
CA ASN A 64 -23.97 5.11 0.96
C ASN A 64 -24.01 4.35 2.29
N GLU A 65 -23.25 3.27 2.41
CA GLU A 65 -23.12 2.51 3.66
C GLU A 65 -22.45 3.34 4.77
N TYR A 66 -21.44 4.15 4.40
CA TYR A 66 -20.65 4.95 5.34
C TYR A 66 -21.08 6.41 5.44
N LYS A 67 -22.15 6.83 4.74
CA LYS A 67 -22.58 8.23 4.64
C LYS A 67 -22.68 8.93 6.01
N ASN A 68 -23.22 8.26 7.01
CA ASN A 68 -23.39 8.82 8.35
C ASN A 68 -22.09 8.85 9.18
N LYS A 69 -21.04 8.19 8.73
CA LYS A 69 -19.71 8.16 9.36
C LYS A 69 -18.71 9.06 8.63
N ILE A 70 -19.04 9.62 7.46
CA ILE A 70 -18.13 10.48 6.70
C ILE A 70 -17.77 11.71 7.54
N SER A 71 -16.48 11.98 7.65
CA SER A 71 -15.91 13.14 8.35
C SER A 71 -15.35 14.20 7.40
N ALA A 72 -15.14 13.85 6.14
CA ALA A 72 -14.70 14.79 5.11
C ALA A 72 -15.77 15.87 4.85
N LYS A 73 -15.32 17.13 4.72
CA LYS A 73 -16.19 18.30 4.51
C LYS A 73 -16.23 18.74 3.05
N THR A 74 -15.19 18.42 2.29
CA THR A 74 -15.05 18.81 0.88
C THR A 74 -14.67 17.63 0.00
N TYR A 75 -14.88 17.75 -1.30
CA TYR A 75 -14.54 16.70 -2.27
C TYR A 75 -13.03 16.45 -2.36
N GLU A 76 -12.23 17.49 -2.18
CA GLU A 76 -10.77 17.44 -2.24
C GLU A 76 -10.17 16.61 -1.11
N GLU A 77 -10.93 16.35 -0.06
CA GLU A 77 -10.49 15.51 1.05
C GLU A 77 -10.53 14.01 0.73
N PHE A 78 -11.32 13.60 -0.27
CA PHE A 78 -11.39 12.20 -0.69
C PHE A 78 -10.15 11.78 -1.46
N THR A 79 -9.02 11.81 -0.78
CA THR A 79 -7.74 11.27 -1.25
C THR A 79 -7.51 9.90 -0.63
N GLN A 80 -6.65 9.10 -1.25
CA GLN A 80 -6.25 7.81 -0.69
C GLN A 80 -5.11 7.94 0.33
N CYS A 81 -4.89 9.15 0.87
CA CYS A 81 -3.77 9.45 1.77
C CYS A 81 -4.22 9.69 3.22
N LYS A 82 -5.51 9.87 3.46
CA LYS A 82 -6.04 10.14 4.80
C LYS A 82 -7.39 9.46 5.03
N LEU A 83 -7.73 9.29 6.29
CA LEU A 83 -9.03 8.77 6.69
C LEU A 83 -10.10 9.85 6.48
N VAL A 84 -11.20 9.50 5.81
CA VAL A 84 -12.31 10.41 5.48
C VAL A 84 -13.62 10.04 6.17
N PHE A 85 -13.57 9.10 7.09
CA PHE A 85 -14.74 8.66 7.87
C PHE A 85 -14.32 8.28 9.29
N ASN A 86 -15.28 8.27 10.22
CA ASN A 86 -15.07 7.84 11.60
C ASN A 86 -14.90 6.32 11.63
N HIS A 87 -13.67 5.87 11.87
CA HIS A 87 -13.31 4.47 11.93
C HIS A 87 -13.44 3.95 13.37
N ASP A 88 -13.96 2.72 13.53
CA ASP A 88 -14.27 2.18 14.86
C ASP A 88 -13.01 1.79 15.67
N ASN A 89 -11.89 1.45 15.00
CA ASN A 89 -10.69 0.90 15.64
C ASN A 89 -9.41 1.74 15.45
N LEU A 90 -9.41 2.70 14.53
CA LEU A 90 -8.23 3.46 14.14
C LEU A 90 -8.54 4.95 14.08
N THR A 91 -7.60 5.76 14.53
CA THR A 91 -7.67 7.22 14.40
C THR A 91 -6.99 7.71 13.13
N SER A 92 -7.21 8.97 12.76
CA SER A 92 -6.49 9.59 11.64
C SER A 92 -4.98 9.60 11.87
N ASP A 93 -4.53 9.81 13.12
CA ASP A 93 -3.12 9.79 13.47
C ASP A 93 -2.53 8.38 13.36
N ASP A 94 -3.29 7.34 13.77
CA ASP A 94 -2.88 5.95 13.55
C ASP A 94 -2.65 5.67 12.07
N ILE A 95 -3.58 6.08 11.20
CA ILE A 95 -3.47 5.88 9.75
C ILE A 95 -2.28 6.66 9.16
N ALA A 96 -2.09 7.91 9.56
CA ALA A 96 -0.96 8.72 9.09
C ALA A 96 0.38 8.09 9.49
N SER A 97 0.51 7.67 10.75
CA SER A 97 1.71 6.98 11.24
C SER A 97 1.95 5.66 10.50
N MET A 98 0.89 4.86 10.30
CA MET A 98 0.98 3.59 9.57
C MET A 98 1.45 3.78 8.13
N LEU A 99 0.97 4.80 7.42
CA LEU A 99 1.42 5.10 6.06
C LEU A 99 2.89 5.49 6.04
N ASP A 100 3.29 6.42 6.91
CA ASP A 100 4.68 6.89 7.00
C ASP A 100 5.63 5.73 7.32
N ASP A 101 5.29 4.92 8.32
CA ASP A 101 6.04 3.73 8.70
C ASP A 101 6.11 2.70 7.55
N SER A 102 5.00 2.52 6.80
CA SER A 102 4.97 1.62 5.66
C SER A 102 5.99 2.03 4.61
N TYR A 103 5.97 3.29 4.19
CA TYR A 103 6.89 3.78 3.17
C TYR A 103 8.34 3.75 3.66
N LYS A 104 8.61 4.25 4.86
CA LYS A 104 9.96 4.23 5.45
C LYS A 104 10.51 2.81 5.54
N ASN A 105 9.78 1.91 6.19
CA ASN A 105 10.27 0.55 6.44
C ASN A 105 10.26 -0.35 5.21
N TYR A 106 9.41 -0.09 4.22
CA TYR A 106 9.42 -0.84 2.96
C TYR A 106 10.67 -0.51 2.14
N TYR A 107 10.93 0.77 1.90
CA TYR A 107 11.99 1.22 1.02
C TYR A 107 13.38 1.29 1.68
N SER A 108 13.47 1.29 3.01
CA SER A 108 14.72 1.10 3.74
C SER A 108 15.11 -0.36 3.95
N ASN A 109 14.25 -1.31 3.55
CA ASN A 109 14.52 -2.74 3.71
C ASN A 109 15.74 -3.16 2.85
N PRO A 110 16.79 -3.76 3.44
CA PRO A 110 17.97 -4.16 2.69
C PRO A 110 17.68 -5.08 1.51
N LYS A 111 16.69 -5.98 1.63
CA LYS A 111 16.27 -6.88 0.53
C LYS A 111 15.73 -6.08 -0.65
N TRP A 112 14.94 -5.03 -0.38
CA TRP A 112 14.43 -4.17 -1.43
C TRP A 112 15.53 -3.36 -2.08
N ILE A 113 16.42 -2.74 -1.28
CA ILE A 113 17.56 -1.94 -1.76
C ILE A 113 18.44 -2.78 -2.68
N PHE A 114 18.80 -3.99 -2.26
CA PHE A 114 19.66 -4.88 -3.04
C PHE A 114 19.01 -5.28 -4.37
N LYS A 115 17.71 -5.60 -4.34
CA LYS A 115 16.95 -5.92 -5.53
C LYS A 115 16.88 -4.73 -6.48
N PHE A 116 16.59 -3.54 -5.99
CA PHE A 116 16.47 -2.32 -6.79
C PHE A 116 17.80 -1.92 -7.45
N LEU A 117 18.91 -2.03 -6.74
CA LEU A 117 20.26 -1.79 -7.28
C LEU A 117 20.60 -2.83 -8.37
N SER A 118 20.33 -4.09 -8.12
CA SER A 118 20.55 -5.17 -9.11
C SER A 118 19.74 -4.94 -10.38
N PHE A 119 18.52 -4.41 -10.26
CA PHE A 119 17.67 -4.06 -11.38
C PHE A 119 18.27 -2.91 -12.20
N LYS A 120 18.77 -1.86 -11.54
CA LYS A 120 19.44 -0.74 -12.21
C LYS A 120 20.73 -1.16 -12.92
N LEU A 121 21.54 -2.00 -12.31
CA LEU A 121 22.79 -2.49 -12.91
C LEU A 121 22.54 -3.29 -14.21
N LYS A 122 21.51 -4.15 -14.22
CA LYS A 122 21.14 -4.88 -15.43
C LYS A 122 20.74 -3.94 -16.59
N PHE A 123 20.05 -2.85 -16.31
CA PHE A 123 19.70 -1.86 -17.32
C PHE A 123 20.93 -1.13 -17.89
N LEU A 124 21.91 -0.81 -17.06
CA LEU A 124 23.15 -0.14 -17.49
C LEU A 124 24.02 -1.07 -18.35
N THR A 125 24.04 -2.37 -18.05
CA THR A 125 24.83 -3.36 -18.83
C THR A 125 24.13 -3.84 -20.09
N SER A 126 22.82 -3.65 -20.22
CA SER A 126 22.03 -4.02 -21.41
C SER A 126 21.96 -2.90 -22.45
N SER A 127 22.48 -1.71 -22.16
CA SER A 127 22.51 -0.56 -23.09
C SER A 127 23.80 -0.45 -23.89
N PHE A 128 24.63 -1.48 -23.85
CA PHE A 128 25.82 -1.69 -24.66
C PHE A 128 25.69 -3.04 -25.38
#